data_e145bb2684ed78a37997195c96a28ff1
#
_entry.id   e145bb2684ed78a37997195c96a28ff1
#
_cell.length_a   1.000
_cell.length_b   1.000
_cell.length_c   1.000
_cell.angle_alpha   90.00
_cell.angle_beta   90.00
_cell.angle_gamma   90.00
#
_symmetry.space_group_name_H-M   'P 1'
#
loop_
_entity.id
_entity.type
_entity.pdbx_description
1 polymer ?
#
loop_
_entity_poly.entity_id
_entity_poly.type
_entity_poly.pdbx_seq_one_letter_code
_entity_poly.pdbx_strand_id
1 'polypeptide(L)'
;DIYVPFNSWCCEAQWQKYDAETLNLNGMVVDGFNHQGYGLNRYCYSGKGTWSTCEYLPMGIAEDRETGETYIFQIESSGQWLAEYGSAQGGNLYLALSGATEQEHGWYKNLKPGESFTTVPAGAAVVKGGLNPAAAALTRYRRKVRRPNTDDEKLNVVFNDYMNCLMGDPTTERELSIIDKAAELGCEYYCLDAGWYDDGFWWDRVGEWKEASGRFPNGLKEVCDHAHSKGLKMGLWLEIEVMGVACELANKLPDDWFVCRHGKRHIDNKRYMLDFRNPEVRKYCRDVVDRLINDYGVEYFKVDYNVTMGYGSDLNSDSCADAIREHYECLHQWYEEIFRDHPELVVENCGSGGQRMDYGMLKILSLQSTSDQTDYLYNANIAANVASAVTPEQGGMWVYPYEDEEEHVIYNVVNGMLLRPYISGMVWKLGENSMNRMKEGISLYKEIREEVRDGVPFFPLGFGTLKSEVLAYGVKAEKNTYLSVWTPGTTEAVIPLEDAEKISKVSVIYPKEEMCEYKVENGNLAVKMPQEKAARLFKIEMK
;
A
#
# COMPACT_ATOMS: atom_id res chain seq x y z
N ASP A 1 3.08 -6.33 -25.69
CA ASP A 1 2.93 -6.97 -24.38
C ASP A 1 2.09 -6.08 -23.46
N ILE A 2 1.21 -6.71 -22.69
CA ILE A 2 0.36 -6.03 -21.71
C ILE A 2 0.60 -6.67 -20.35
N TYR A 3 0.89 -5.86 -19.36
CA TYR A 3 1.03 -6.29 -17.97
C TYR A 3 -0.26 -6.01 -17.23
N VAL A 4 -0.84 -7.06 -16.66
CA VAL A 4 -2.07 -7.01 -15.87
C VAL A 4 -1.72 -7.07 -14.39
N PRO A 5 -2.11 -6.08 -13.59
CA PRO A 5 -1.74 -5.95 -12.18
C PRO A 5 -2.77 -6.62 -11.28
N PHE A 6 -2.71 -7.93 -11.10
CA PHE A 6 -3.54 -8.62 -10.13
C PHE A 6 -3.19 -8.17 -8.71
N ASN A 7 -4.22 -8.02 -7.88
CA ASN A 7 -4.05 -7.58 -6.51
C ASN A 7 -5.14 -8.20 -5.64
N SER A 8 -4.76 -9.03 -4.71
CA SER A 8 -5.70 -9.65 -3.78
C SER A 8 -5.12 -9.65 -2.37
N TRP A 9 -5.99 -9.80 -1.38
CA TRP A 9 -5.59 -9.81 0.02
C TRP A 9 -4.47 -10.80 0.30
N CYS A 10 -3.41 -10.37 0.94
CA CYS A 10 -2.17 -11.11 1.21
C CYS A 10 -1.39 -11.59 -0.04
N CYS A 11 -1.76 -11.11 -1.22
CA CYS A 11 -1.12 -11.36 -2.51
C CYS A 11 -1.15 -10.10 -3.36
N GLU A 12 -0.68 -8.99 -2.81
CA GLU A 12 -0.71 -7.70 -3.47
C GLU A 12 0.39 -7.59 -4.56
N ALA A 13 0.14 -6.74 -5.55
CA ALA A 13 1.06 -6.41 -6.65
C ALA A 13 1.58 -7.63 -7.44
N GLN A 14 0.68 -8.55 -7.80
CA GLN A 14 1.00 -9.72 -8.62
C GLN A 14 0.81 -9.40 -10.10
N TRP A 15 1.89 -9.14 -10.80
CA TRP A 15 1.86 -8.78 -12.21
C TRP A 15 1.98 -10.01 -13.11
N GLN A 16 1.15 -10.03 -14.17
CA GLN A 16 1.26 -11.03 -15.22
C GLN A 16 1.43 -10.36 -16.59
N LYS A 17 2.38 -10.84 -17.37
CA LYS A 17 2.65 -10.34 -18.71
C LYS A 17 1.98 -11.22 -19.75
N TYR A 18 1.19 -10.62 -20.62
CA TYR A 18 0.50 -11.27 -21.74
C TYR A 18 0.87 -10.59 -23.06
N ASP A 19 0.95 -11.35 -24.13
CA ASP A 19 0.90 -10.75 -25.46
C ASP A 19 -0.55 -10.36 -25.84
N ALA A 20 -0.67 -9.43 -26.77
CA ALA A 20 -1.98 -8.95 -27.22
C ALA A 20 -2.84 -10.06 -27.85
N GLU A 21 -2.22 -11.07 -28.44
CA GLU A 21 -2.91 -12.21 -29.06
C GLU A 21 -3.58 -13.10 -27.98
N THR A 22 -2.86 -13.40 -26.91
CA THR A 22 -3.41 -14.15 -25.76
C THR A 22 -4.62 -13.46 -25.14
N LEU A 23 -4.64 -12.12 -25.12
CA LEU A 23 -5.78 -11.32 -24.67
C LEU A 23 -6.84 -11.10 -25.77
N ASN A 24 -6.73 -11.77 -26.91
CA ASN A 24 -7.62 -11.67 -28.06
C ASN A 24 -7.75 -10.23 -28.61
N LEU A 25 -6.68 -9.46 -28.55
CA LEU A 25 -6.63 -8.05 -29.03
C LEU A 25 -5.99 -7.90 -30.41
N ASN A 26 -5.58 -8.99 -31.04
CA ASN A 26 -4.97 -9.01 -32.36
C ASN A 26 -6.02 -8.81 -33.45
N GLY A 27 -6.53 -7.67 -33.59
CA GLY A 27 -7.33 -7.13 -34.70
C GLY A 27 -7.84 -8.12 -35.75
N MET A 28 -8.45 -7.70 -36.65
CA MET A 28 -9.19 -8.18 -37.80
C MET A 28 -8.77 -9.54 -38.37
N VAL A 29 -9.64 -10.51 -38.27
CA VAL A 29 -9.75 -11.51 -39.34
C VAL A 29 -10.42 -10.82 -40.54
N VAL A 30 -9.66 -10.55 -41.60
CA VAL A 30 -10.22 -10.12 -42.88
C VAL A 30 -10.92 -11.33 -43.45
N ASP A 31 -12.26 -11.34 -43.41
CA ASP A 31 -13.00 -12.32 -44.17
C ASP A 31 -12.95 -11.95 -45.69
N GLY A 32 -13.18 -12.93 -46.55
CA GLY A 32 -13.17 -12.75 -47.99
C GLY A 32 -14.30 -11.87 -48.54
N PHE A 33 -15.14 -11.28 -47.67
CA PHE A 33 -16.30 -10.44 -48.02
C PHE A 33 -16.06 -8.95 -47.82
N ASN A 34 -14.86 -8.54 -47.50
CA ASN A 34 -14.51 -7.14 -47.27
C ASN A 34 -15.32 -6.47 -46.13
N HIS A 35 -15.80 -7.25 -45.19
CA HIS A 35 -16.25 -6.74 -43.92
C HIS A 35 -15.02 -6.16 -43.24
N GLN A 36 -14.88 -4.86 -43.32
CA GLN A 36 -13.86 -4.14 -42.53
C GLN A 36 -14.16 -4.44 -41.10
N GLY A 37 -13.33 -5.33 -40.51
CA GLY A 37 -13.63 -5.97 -39.27
C GLY A 37 -13.96 -4.98 -38.18
N TYR A 38 -15.13 -5.07 -37.72
CA TYR A 38 -15.52 -4.55 -36.42
C TYR A 38 -15.10 -5.57 -35.38
N GLY A 39 -13.79 -5.79 -35.25
CA GLY A 39 -13.26 -6.51 -34.12
C GLY A 39 -13.48 -5.67 -32.87
N LEU A 40 -14.62 -5.81 -32.24
CA LEU A 40 -14.91 -5.24 -30.92
C LEU A 40 -14.29 -6.08 -29.80
N ASN A 41 -13.08 -6.58 -30.04
CA ASN A 41 -12.34 -7.32 -29.05
C ASN A 41 -11.83 -6.33 -28.01
N ARG A 42 -12.15 -6.57 -26.76
CA ARG A 42 -11.67 -5.79 -25.64
C ARG A 42 -11.23 -6.69 -24.50
N TYR A 43 -10.22 -6.28 -23.81
CA TYR A 43 -9.81 -6.80 -22.53
C TYR A 43 -9.93 -5.68 -21.51
N CYS A 44 -10.71 -5.88 -20.46
CA CYS A 44 -10.90 -4.90 -19.42
C CYS A 44 -10.75 -5.50 -18.03
N TYR A 45 -10.34 -4.67 -17.08
CA TYR A 45 -10.34 -4.95 -15.67
C TYR A 45 -10.75 -3.69 -14.90
N SER A 46 -11.35 -3.88 -13.73
CA SER A 46 -12.03 -2.80 -13.03
C SER A 46 -11.99 -2.98 -11.52
N GLY A 47 -12.05 -1.85 -10.80
CA GLY A 47 -12.37 -1.83 -9.38
C GLY A 47 -13.88 -1.76 -9.17
N LYS A 48 -14.41 -2.57 -8.25
CA LYS A 48 -15.83 -2.64 -7.91
C LYS A 48 -16.03 -2.32 -6.44
N GLY A 49 -16.91 -1.38 -6.14
CA GLY A 49 -17.16 -0.96 -4.75
C GLY A 49 -16.08 -0.04 -4.21
N THR A 50 -15.80 -0.12 -2.91
CA THR A 50 -14.93 0.79 -2.18
C THR A 50 -13.55 0.21 -1.85
N TRP A 51 -13.32 -1.06 -2.11
CA TRP A 51 -11.98 -1.63 -2.19
C TRP A 51 -11.46 -1.46 -3.62
N SER A 52 -10.91 -0.30 -3.89
CA SER A 52 -10.49 0.13 -5.23
C SER A 52 -9.41 -0.75 -5.87
N THR A 53 -8.68 -1.51 -5.05
CA THR A 53 -7.57 -2.36 -5.50
C THR A 53 -7.73 -3.83 -5.11
N CYS A 54 -8.95 -4.30 -4.88
CA CYS A 54 -9.20 -5.65 -4.36
C CYS A 54 -8.88 -6.78 -5.35
N GLU A 55 -9.14 -6.61 -6.65
CA GLU A 55 -8.87 -7.62 -7.68
C GLU A 55 -7.69 -7.22 -8.57
N TYR A 56 -7.59 -5.93 -8.84
CA TYR A 56 -6.57 -5.33 -9.70
C TYR A 56 -6.16 -3.97 -9.16
N LEU A 57 -4.91 -3.58 -9.45
CA LEU A 57 -4.49 -2.19 -9.26
C LEU A 57 -5.08 -1.29 -10.36
N PRO A 58 -5.46 -0.04 -10.07
CA PRO A 58 -5.98 0.93 -11.06
C PRO A 58 -4.86 1.48 -11.95
N MET A 59 -4.08 0.60 -12.56
CA MET A 59 -2.94 0.94 -13.38
C MET A 59 -2.62 -0.18 -14.37
N GLY A 60 -1.71 0.08 -15.31
CA GLY A 60 -1.25 -0.94 -16.24
C GLY A 60 -0.03 -0.50 -17.03
N ILE A 61 0.60 -1.45 -17.69
CA ILE A 61 1.78 -1.25 -18.52
C ILE A 61 1.54 -1.96 -19.86
N ALA A 62 1.90 -1.28 -20.95
CA ALA A 62 1.89 -1.88 -22.30
C ALA A 62 3.21 -1.57 -22.99
N GLU A 63 3.88 -2.59 -23.52
CA GLU A 63 5.13 -2.48 -24.28
C GLU A 63 4.87 -2.74 -25.76
N ASP A 64 5.24 -1.80 -26.60
CA ASP A 64 5.32 -1.99 -28.04
C ASP A 64 6.70 -2.54 -28.41
N ARG A 65 6.73 -3.79 -28.86
CA ARG A 65 7.98 -4.48 -29.24
C ARG A 65 8.63 -3.91 -30.50
N GLU A 66 7.85 -3.32 -31.40
CA GLU A 66 8.36 -2.78 -32.67
C GLU A 66 9.03 -1.42 -32.44
N THR A 67 8.38 -0.54 -31.71
CA THR A 67 8.91 0.80 -31.44
C THR A 67 9.81 0.87 -30.20
N GLY A 68 9.73 -0.11 -29.30
CA GLY A 68 10.40 -0.10 -27.99
C GLY A 68 9.81 0.94 -27.04
N GLU A 69 8.60 1.41 -27.30
CA GLU A 69 7.86 2.30 -26.42
C GLU A 69 7.12 1.53 -25.34
N THR A 70 7.11 2.07 -24.15
CA THR A 70 6.38 1.53 -23.00
C THR A 70 5.44 2.57 -22.47
N TYR A 71 4.17 2.21 -22.43
CA TYR A 71 3.07 3.01 -21.90
C TYR A 71 2.80 2.54 -20.48
N ILE A 72 2.72 3.48 -19.52
CA ILE A 72 2.31 3.22 -18.15
C ILE A 72 1.25 4.22 -17.76
N PHE A 73 0.25 3.77 -17.02
CA PHE A 73 -0.83 4.63 -16.54
C PHE A 73 -1.28 4.26 -15.14
N GLN A 74 -1.97 5.19 -14.49
CA GLN A 74 -2.77 4.97 -13.28
C GLN A 74 -4.08 5.75 -13.35
N ILE A 75 -5.14 5.22 -12.73
CA ILE A 75 -6.43 5.88 -12.53
C ILE A 75 -6.51 6.25 -11.04
N GLU A 76 -6.77 7.52 -10.72
CA GLU A 76 -6.72 8.04 -9.36
C GLU A 76 -8.12 8.06 -8.73
N SER A 77 -8.75 6.87 -8.68
CA SER A 77 -10.06 6.66 -8.10
C SER A 77 -9.98 5.78 -6.85
N SER A 78 -10.53 6.24 -5.75
CA SER A 78 -10.64 5.45 -4.51
C SER A 78 -11.89 4.57 -4.45
N GLY A 79 -12.76 4.70 -5.45
CA GLY A 79 -13.95 3.87 -5.65
C GLY A 79 -13.84 3.02 -6.93
N GLN A 80 -14.89 3.07 -7.71
CA GLN A 80 -15.02 2.30 -8.96
C GLN A 80 -14.24 2.93 -10.10
N TRP A 81 -13.62 2.11 -10.93
CA TRP A 81 -12.84 2.51 -12.10
C TRP A 81 -12.78 1.39 -13.14
N LEU A 82 -12.42 1.74 -14.38
CA LEU A 82 -12.23 0.80 -15.48
C LEU A 82 -10.98 1.16 -16.29
N ALA A 83 -10.15 0.15 -16.57
CA ALA A 83 -9.14 0.18 -17.61
C ALA A 83 -9.52 -0.79 -18.72
N GLU A 84 -9.46 -0.34 -19.97
CA GLU A 84 -9.85 -1.13 -21.13
C GLU A 84 -8.81 -1.01 -22.25
N TYR A 85 -8.32 -2.14 -22.71
CA TYR A 85 -7.60 -2.28 -23.97
C TYR A 85 -8.56 -2.83 -25.02
N GLY A 86 -8.58 -2.24 -26.20
CA GLY A 86 -9.47 -2.70 -27.26
C GLY A 86 -8.85 -2.59 -28.64
N SER A 87 -9.44 -3.33 -29.59
CA SER A 87 -9.08 -3.26 -31.00
C SER A 87 -9.92 -2.19 -31.68
N ALA A 88 -9.28 -1.30 -32.44
CA ALA A 88 -9.91 -0.33 -33.29
C ALA A 88 -9.84 -0.74 -34.77
N GLN A 89 -10.61 -0.08 -35.61
CA GLN A 89 -10.58 -0.29 -37.06
C GLN A 89 -9.15 -0.10 -37.61
N GLY A 90 -8.73 -0.98 -38.50
CA GLY A 90 -7.39 -0.92 -39.11
C GLY A 90 -6.31 -1.64 -38.31
N GLY A 91 -6.66 -2.46 -37.29
CA GLY A 91 -5.72 -3.24 -36.49
C GLY A 91 -5.00 -2.44 -35.41
N ASN A 92 -5.42 -1.19 -35.16
CA ASN A 92 -4.89 -0.38 -34.07
C ASN A 92 -5.46 -0.82 -32.72
N LEU A 93 -4.68 -0.68 -31.67
CA LEU A 93 -5.14 -0.81 -30.31
C LEU A 93 -5.45 0.55 -29.71
N TYR A 94 -6.42 0.60 -28.79
CA TYR A 94 -6.68 1.76 -27.98
C TYR A 94 -6.61 1.40 -26.49
N LEU A 95 -6.37 2.39 -25.66
CA LEU A 95 -6.45 2.32 -24.22
C LEU A 95 -7.49 3.34 -23.75
N ALA A 96 -8.49 2.90 -22.99
CA ALA A 96 -9.46 3.76 -22.33
C ALA A 96 -9.33 3.66 -20.81
N LEU A 97 -9.29 4.80 -20.14
CA LEU A 97 -9.18 4.95 -18.69
C LEU A 97 -10.38 5.74 -18.19
N SER A 98 -11.10 5.22 -17.20
CA SER A 98 -12.27 5.89 -16.67
C SER A 98 -12.49 5.61 -15.17
N GLY A 99 -13.30 6.44 -14.52
CA GLY A 99 -13.96 6.12 -13.27
C GLY A 99 -15.06 5.09 -13.49
N ALA A 100 -16.11 5.14 -12.65
CA ALA A 100 -17.29 4.31 -12.83
C ALA A 100 -17.95 4.54 -14.21
N THR A 101 -18.45 3.47 -14.82
CA THR A 101 -19.17 3.48 -16.10
C THR A 101 -20.58 2.94 -15.94
N GLU A 102 -21.47 3.29 -16.85
CA GLU A 102 -22.82 2.72 -16.87
C GLU A 102 -22.77 1.20 -17.08
N GLN A 103 -21.95 0.76 -18.04
CA GLN A 103 -21.89 -0.65 -18.45
C GLN A 103 -21.36 -1.58 -17.35
N GLU A 104 -20.30 -1.19 -16.67
CA GLU A 104 -19.65 -2.07 -15.68
C GLU A 104 -20.14 -1.83 -14.24
N HIS A 105 -20.65 -0.62 -13.95
CA HIS A 105 -20.96 -0.18 -12.59
C HIS A 105 -22.38 0.32 -12.40
N GLY A 106 -23.16 0.44 -13.49
CA GLY A 106 -24.50 1.07 -13.45
C GLY A 106 -24.44 2.55 -13.08
N TRP A 107 -23.31 3.21 -13.38
CA TRP A 107 -23.12 4.61 -13.05
C TRP A 107 -23.79 5.53 -14.07
N TYR A 108 -24.51 6.51 -13.58
CA TYR A 108 -24.95 7.68 -14.32
C TYR A 108 -25.08 8.88 -13.40
N LYS A 109 -25.03 10.07 -13.98
CA LYS A 109 -25.28 11.33 -13.29
C LYS A 109 -26.15 12.25 -14.13
N ASN A 110 -27.14 12.84 -13.49
CA ASN A 110 -28.02 13.83 -14.12
C ASN A 110 -27.40 15.22 -13.97
N LEU A 111 -27.06 15.86 -15.07
CA LEU A 111 -26.57 17.23 -15.08
C LEU A 111 -27.68 18.19 -15.50
N LYS A 112 -27.95 19.19 -14.67
CA LYS A 112 -28.87 20.26 -15.00
C LYS A 112 -28.19 21.31 -15.90
N PRO A 113 -28.95 22.12 -16.63
CA PRO A 113 -28.37 23.20 -17.42
C PRO A 113 -27.48 24.13 -16.59
N GLY A 114 -26.22 24.29 -17.02
CA GLY A 114 -25.21 25.09 -16.32
C GLY A 114 -24.35 24.33 -15.30
N GLU A 115 -24.68 23.08 -15.00
CA GLU A 115 -23.82 22.22 -14.18
C GLU A 115 -22.68 21.61 -15.00
N SER A 116 -21.57 21.29 -14.34
CA SER A 116 -20.39 20.63 -14.92
C SER A 116 -20.04 19.37 -14.14
N PHE A 117 -19.39 18.43 -14.80
CA PHE A 117 -18.87 17.22 -14.22
C PHE A 117 -17.38 17.10 -14.54
N THR A 118 -16.58 16.78 -13.53
CA THR A 118 -15.15 16.48 -13.68
C THR A 118 -14.95 14.97 -13.46
N THR A 119 -14.32 14.31 -14.43
CA THR A 119 -13.98 12.89 -14.32
C THR A 119 -12.90 12.65 -13.28
N VAL A 120 -12.72 11.41 -12.84
CA VAL A 120 -11.56 11.02 -12.05
C VAL A 120 -10.27 11.31 -12.81
N PRO A 121 -9.20 11.79 -12.14
CA PRO A 121 -7.91 11.99 -12.79
C PRO A 121 -7.28 10.67 -13.23
N ALA A 122 -6.47 10.72 -14.29
CA ALA A 122 -5.60 9.64 -14.69
C ALA A 122 -4.23 10.20 -15.09
N GLY A 123 -3.17 9.54 -14.63
CA GLY A 123 -1.80 9.83 -15.03
C GLY A 123 -1.33 8.81 -16.07
N ALA A 124 -0.63 9.28 -17.12
CA ALA A 124 -0.04 8.40 -18.11
C ALA A 124 1.34 8.90 -18.54
N ALA A 125 2.24 7.98 -18.87
CA ALA A 125 3.54 8.28 -19.43
C ALA A 125 3.89 7.30 -20.57
N VAL A 126 4.67 7.79 -21.53
CA VAL A 126 5.29 7.00 -22.60
C VAL A 126 6.78 7.16 -22.51
N VAL A 127 7.50 6.06 -22.44
CA VAL A 127 8.96 6.05 -22.32
C VAL A 127 9.58 5.03 -23.27
N LYS A 128 10.89 5.13 -23.52
CA LYS A 128 11.69 4.08 -24.16
C LYS A 128 12.35 3.21 -23.10
N GLY A 129 12.49 1.91 -23.33
CA GLY A 129 13.35 1.04 -22.55
C GLY A 129 12.65 0.12 -21.55
N GLY A 130 11.35 -0.12 -21.69
CA GLY A 130 10.65 -1.18 -20.94
C GLY A 130 10.20 -0.79 -19.53
N LEU A 131 10.09 -1.79 -18.65
CA LEU A 131 9.50 -1.71 -17.31
C LEU A 131 10.18 -0.67 -16.40
N ASN A 132 11.51 -0.68 -16.30
CA ASN A 132 12.22 0.14 -15.33
C ASN A 132 12.07 1.66 -15.59
N PRO A 133 12.30 2.17 -16.81
CA PRO A 133 11.99 3.56 -17.14
C PRO A 133 10.53 3.95 -16.93
N ALA A 134 9.58 3.04 -17.20
CA ALA A 134 8.15 3.28 -17.00
C ALA A 134 7.82 3.44 -15.50
N ALA A 135 8.28 2.51 -14.66
CA ALA A 135 8.10 2.58 -13.21
C ALA A 135 8.74 3.86 -12.62
N ALA A 136 9.94 4.23 -13.09
CA ALA A 136 10.60 5.45 -12.68
C ALA A 136 9.81 6.72 -13.08
N ALA A 137 9.23 6.75 -14.28
CA ALA A 137 8.41 7.88 -14.75
C ALA A 137 7.15 8.04 -13.90
N LEU A 138 6.45 6.94 -13.60
CA LEU A 138 5.26 6.96 -12.76
C LEU A 138 5.58 7.35 -11.31
N THR A 139 6.70 6.87 -10.76
CA THR A 139 7.16 7.27 -9.42
C THR A 139 7.41 8.78 -9.33
N ARG A 140 8.07 9.37 -10.35
CA ARG A 140 8.28 10.83 -10.41
C ARG A 140 6.97 11.62 -10.53
N TYR A 141 6.00 11.08 -11.28
CA TYR A 141 4.66 11.68 -11.38
C TYR A 141 3.96 11.65 -10.02
N ARG A 142 3.94 10.51 -9.35
CA ARG A 142 3.32 10.32 -8.02
C ARG A 142 3.85 11.32 -6.99
N ARG A 143 5.15 11.54 -6.97
CA ARG A 143 5.79 12.54 -6.09
C ARG A 143 5.36 13.97 -6.37
N LYS A 144 4.93 14.28 -7.60
CA LYS A 144 4.45 15.62 -7.97
C LYS A 144 2.99 15.86 -7.60
N VAL A 145 2.17 14.82 -7.60
CA VAL A 145 0.73 14.97 -7.35
C VAL A 145 0.35 14.79 -5.89
N ARG A 146 1.18 14.16 -5.09
CA ARG A 146 0.92 13.95 -3.67
C ARG A 146 1.08 15.24 -2.86
N ARG A 147 0.32 15.33 -1.77
CA ARG A 147 0.44 16.41 -0.79
C ARG A 147 1.82 16.36 -0.12
N PRO A 148 2.56 17.47 -0.02
CA PRO A 148 3.77 17.52 0.80
C PRO A 148 3.44 17.31 2.28
N ASN A 149 4.27 16.52 2.98
CA ASN A 149 4.18 16.34 4.43
C ASN A 149 5.55 16.06 5.03
N THR A 150 5.72 16.32 6.32
CA THR A 150 6.99 16.16 7.02
C THR A 150 7.42 14.70 7.18
N ASP A 151 6.49 13.78 7.15
CA ASP A 151 6.78 12.35 7.22
C ASP A 151 7.49 11.85 5.95
N ASP A 152 7.09 12.35 4.77
CA ASP A 152 7.77 12.07 3.50
C ASP A 152 9.22 12.58 3.45
N GLU A 153 9.55 13.56 4.28
CA GLU A 153 10.92 14.08 4.39
C GLU A 153 11.77 13.22 5.32
N LYS A 154 11.19 12.73 6.42
CA LYS A 154 11.91 12.05 7.50
C LYS A 154 11.93 10.54 7.37
N LEU A 155 10.92 9.95 6.76
CA LEU A 155 10.73 8.50 6.62
C LEU A 155 10.91 7.77 7.96
N ASN A 156 10.19 8.20 8.98
CA ASN A 156 10.32 7.65 10.31
C ASN A 156 9.97 6.16 10.37
N VAL A 157 10.71 5.41 11.19
CA VAL A 157 10.50 3.97 11.41
C VAL A 157 9.31 3.79 12.35
N VAL A 158 8.33 3.01 11.91
CA VAL A 158 7.11 2.72 12.68
C VAL A 158 7.29 1.40 13.43
N PHE A 159 6.88 1.35 14.71
CA PHE A 159 6.53 0.12 15.38
C PHE A 159 5.00 0.02 15.43
N ASN A 160 4.45 -1.17 15.12
CA ASN A 160 3.03 -1.45 15.20
C ASN A 160 2.82 -2.77 15.96
N ASP A 161 1.91 -2.79 16.93
CA ASP A 161 1.72 -3.90 17.86
C ASP A 161 0.83 -5.03 17.35
N TYR A 162 0.36 -4.97 16.08
CA TYR A 162 -0.62 -5.94 15.57
C TYR A 162 0.01 -7.18 14.96
N MET A 163 0.73 -7.02 13.81
CA MET A 163 1.08 -8.14 12.93
C MET A 163 2.12 -9.08 13.54
N ASN A 164 1.72 -10.36 13.71
CA ASN A 164 2.55 -11.37 14.40
C ASN A 164 3.02 -10.93 15.80
N CYS A 165 2.28 -10.01 16.42
CA CYS A 165 2.55 -9.39 17.71
C CYS A 165 1.37 -9.62 18.65
N LEU A 166 0.56 -8.62 18.98
CA LEU A 166 -0.60 -8.76 19.87
C LEU A 166 -1.90 -9.15 19.16
N MET A 167 -2.00 -8.98 17.85
CA MET A 167 -3.16 -9.36 17.02
C MET A 167 -4.49 -8.81 17.54
N GLY A 168 -4.47 -7.57 18.07
CA GLY A 168 -5.67 -6.89 18.59
C GLY A 168 -6.01 -7.21 20.05
N ASP A 169 -5.03 -7.63 20.86
CA ASP A 169 -5.18 -7.86 22.30
C ASP A 169 -4.24 -6.96 23.13
N PRO A 170 -4.31 -5.63 22.98
CA PRO A 170 -3.50 -4.68 23.74
C PRO A 170 -3.97 -4.59 25.18
N THR A 171 -3.03 -4.40 26.11
CA THR A 171 -3.29 -4.04 27.52
C THR A 171 -2.18 -3.12 28.00
N THR A 172 -2.45 -2.29 29.00
CA THR A 172 -1.42 -1.39 29.56
C THR A 172 -0.11 -2.11 29.83
N GLU A 173 -0.13 -3.27 30.50
CA GLU A 173 1.08 -4.01 30.88
C GLU A 173 1.90 -4.45 29.65
N ARG A 174 1.23 -4.97 28.61
CA ARG A 174 1.89 -5.41 27.36
C ARG A 174 2.46 -4.23 26.60
N GLU A 175 1.65 -3.16 26.45
CA GLU A 175 2.04 -1.96 25.72
C GLU A 175 3.28 -1.28 26.30
N LEU A 176 3.33 -1.06 27.60
CA LEU A 176 4.49 -0.43 28.24
C LEU A 176 5.78 -1.22 27.96
N SER A 177 5.73 -2.55 28.01
CA SER A 177 6.88 -3.42 27.73
C SER A 177 7.31 -3.36 26.27
N ILE A 178 6.35 -3.33 25.31
CA ILE A 178 6.65 -3.30 23.88
C ILE A 178 7.16 -1.93 23.47
N ILE A 179 6.60 -0.84 24.02
CA ILE A 179 7.09 0.52 23.81
C ILE A 179 8.56 0.65 24.19
N ASP A 180 8.97 0.08 25.34
CA ASP A 180 10.37 0.08 25.74
C ASP A 180 11.27 -0.63 24.71
N LYS A 181 10.81 -1.74 24.14
CA LYS A 181 11.53 -2.46 23.08
C LYS A 181 11.56 -1.71 21.76
N ALA A 182 10.48 -1.08 21.37
CA ALA A 182 10.41 -0.24 20.18
C ALA A 182 11.41 0.93 20.25
N ALA A 183 11.47 1.58 21.41
CA ALA A 183 12.45 2.65 21.65
C ALA A 183 13.88 2.13 21.64
N GLU A 184 14.15 0.95 22.25
CA GLU A 184 15.46 0.30 22.24
C GLU A 184 15.93 -0.05 20.82
N LEU A 185 15.03 -0.47 19.94
CA LEU A 185 15.29 -0.73 18.54
C LEU A 185 15.55 0.53 17.72
N GLY A 186 15.16 1.70 18.24
CA GLY A 186 15.30 2.98 17.56
C GLY A 186 14.13 3.32 16.64
N CYS A 187 12.94 2.77 16.88
CA CYS A 187 11.72 3.23 16.21
C CYS A 187 11.43 4.69 16.56
N GLU A 188 10.65 5.36 15.73
CA GLU A 188 10.34 6.79 15.86
C GLU A 188 8.84 7.04 16.06
N TYR A 189 7.98 6.11 15.57
CA TYR A 189 6.55 6.05 15.87
C TYR A 189 6.22 4.75 16.61
N TYR A 190 5.23 4.81 17.48
CA TYR A 190 4.57 3.65 18.07
C TYR A 190 3.09 3.68 17.71
N CYS A 191 2.60 2.73 16.95
CA CYS A 191 1.20 2.60 16.57
C CYS A 191 0.54 1.51 17.41
N LEU A 192 -0.35 1.88 18.31
CA LEU A 192 -1.27 0.97 18.98
C LEU A 192 -2.42 0.68 18.02
N ASP A 193 -2.45 -0.56 17.52
CA ASP A 193 -3.35 -1.00 16.47
C ASP A 193 -4.74 -1.38 17.03
N ALA A 194 -5.54 -2.14 16.32
CA ALA A 194 -6.91 -2.50 16.68
C ALA A 194 -7.03 -3.16 18.08
N GLY A 195 -8.17 -2.94 18.73
CA GLY A 195 -8.51 -3.57 20.02
C GLY A 195 -8.52 -2.64 21.22
N TRP A 196 -7.95 -1.43 21.14
CA TRP A 196 -7.86 -0.51 22.28
C TRP A 196 -9.21 0.03 22.78
N TYR A 197 -10.25 -0.06 21.99
CA TYR A 197 -11.59 0.53 22.24
C TYR A 197 -12.65 -0.50 22.71
N ASP A 198 -12.29 -1.78 22.88
CA ASP A 198 -13.21 -2.81 23.36
C ASP A 198 -12.52 -3.84 24.25
N ASP A 199 -13.18 -4.27 25.34
CA ASP A 199 -12.66 -5.28 26.27
C ASP A 199 -12.73 -6.71 25.70
N GLY A 200 -13.52 -6.93 24.65
CA GLY A 200 -13.69 -8.22 23.97
C GLY A 200 -12.95 -8.32 22.64
N PHE A 201 -13.53 -9.09 21.72
CA PHE A 201 -13.05 -9.15 20.35
C PHE A 201 -13.49 -7.89 19.60
N TRP A 202 -12.52 -7.11 19.19
CA TRP A 202 -12.65 -5.74 18.70
C TRP A 202 -13.52 -5.57 17.44
N TRP A 203 -13.76 -6.64 16.67
CA TRP A 203 -14.23 -6.59 15.29
C TRP A 203 -15.57 -5.89 15.06
N ASP A 204 -16.61 -6.20 15.85
CA ASP A 204 -17.98 -5.73 15.61
C ASP A 204 -18.44 -4.59 16.54
N ARG A 205 -17.50 -4.00 17.32
CA ARG A 205 -17.76 -2.90 18.25
C ARG A 205 -17.08 -1.58 17.91
N VAL A 206 -16.40 -1.51 16.75
CA VAL A 206 -15.78 -0.26 16.25
C VAL A 206 -16.82 0.87 16.15
N GLY A 207 -16.40 2.12 16.36
CA GLY A 207 -17.24 3.28 16.08
C GLY A 207 -17.30 4.35 17.17
N GLU A 208 -17.29 4.02 18.48
CA GLU A 208 -17.27 5.03 19.53
C GLU A 208 -15.89 5.60 19.84
N TRP A 209 -14.86 4.83 19.61
CA TRP A 209 -13.45 5.24 19.74
C TRP A 209 -13.08 5.76 21.13
N LYS A 210 -13.61 5.09 22.17
CA LYS A 210 -13.26 5.31 23.57
C LYS A 210 -12.43 4.12 24.05
N GLU A 211 -11.45 4.39 24.91
CA GLU A 211 -10.62 3.33 25.48
C GLU A 211 -11.42 2.31 26.30
N ALA A 212 -11.03 1.06 26.17
CA ALA A 212 -11.58 -0.05 26.96
C ALA A 212 -11.01 -0.04 28.38
N SER A 213 -11.86 0.17 29.38
CA SER A 213 -11.43 0.32 30.80
C SER A 213 -10.83 -0.96 31.39
N GLY A 214 -11.20 -2.13 30.88
CA GLY A 214 -10.61 -3.40 31.31
C GLY A 214 -9.20 -3.61 30.78
N ARG A 215 -8.89 -3.07 29.60
CA ARG A 215 -7.55 -3.10 28.98
C ARG A 215 -6.64 -2.01 29.53
N PHE A 216 -7.20 -0.82 29.76
CA PHE A 216 -6.50 0.39 30.19
C PHE A 216 -7.13 0.94 31.49
N PRO A 217 -6.92 0.29 32.65
CA PRO A 217 -7.59 0.64 33.90
C PRO A 217 -7.26 2.05 34.42
N ASN A 218 -6.11 2.59 34.03
CA ASN A 218 -5.69 3.96 34.34
C ASN A 218 -5.92 4.95 33.18
N GLY A 219 -6.63 4.52 32.13
CA GLY A 219 -6.84 5.25 30.89
C GLY A 219 -5.72 5.04 29.85
N LEU A 220 -6.08 5.21 28.59
CA LEU A 220 -5.15 5.09 27.45
C LEU A 220 -4.00 6.11 27.51
N LYS A 221 -4.24 7.24 28.18
CA LYS A 221 -3.24 8.29 28.36
C LYS A 221 -1.95 7.80 29.02
N GLU A 222 -2.01 6.84 29.93
CA GLU A 222 -0.82 6.23 30.55
C GLU A 222 0.13 5.63 29.49
N VAL A 223 -0.42 4.93 28.52
CA VAL A 223 0.34 4.31 27.43
C VAL A 223 0.92 5.37 26.50
N CYS A 224 0.12 6.37 26.14
CA CYS A 224 0.56 7.47 25.27
C CYS A 224 1.69 8.30 25.91
N ASP A 225 1.53 8.66 27.20
CA ASP A 225 2.55 9.41 27.96
C ASP A 225 3.85 8.58 28.09
N HIS A 226 3.73 7.25 28.24
CA HIS A 226 4.90 6.37 28.28
C HIS A 226 5.66 6.38 26.95
N ALA A 227 4.96 6.24 25.82
CA ALA A 227 5.58 6.33 24.49
C ALA A 227 6.30 7.67 24.29
N HIS A 228 5.65 8.79 24.63
CA HIS A 228 6.26 10.11 24.56
C HIS A 228 7.48 10.24 25.48
N SER A 229 7.44 9.65 26.70
CA SER A 229 8.57 9.65 27.64
C SER A 229 9.81 8.92 27.10
N LYS A 230 9.61 7.98 26.15
CA LYS A 230 10.68 7.27 25.45
C LYS A 230 11.11 7.96 24.15
N GLY A 231 10.52 9.12 23.82
CA GLY A 231 10.82 9.88 22.62
C GLY A 231 10.15 9.36 21.35
N LEU A 232 9.17 8.45 21.50
CA LEU A 232 8.36 7.96 20.39
C LEU A 232 7.16 8.87 20.17
N LYS A 233 6.77 9.09 18.94
CA LYS A 233 5.49 9.68 18.57
C LYS A 233 4.39 8.63 18.65
N MET A 234 3.23 9.00 19.23
CA MET A 234 2.14 8.05 19.43
C MET A 234 1.18 8.01 18.26
N GLY A 235 0.86 6.79 17.82
CA GLY A 235 -0.14 6.49 16.81
C GLY A 235 -1.27 5.61 17.32
N LEU A 236 -2.46 5.78 16.72
CA LEU A 236 -3.63 4.93 16.99
C LEU A 236 -4.24 4.42 15.69
N TRP A 237 -4.72 3.19 15.74
CA TRP A 237 -5.55 2.60 14.70
C TRP A 237 -6.99 3.13 14.78
N LEU A 238 -7.56 3.45 13.63
CA LEU A 238 -8.97 3.82 13.45
C LEU A 238 -9.55 3.10 12.22
N GLU A 239 -10.84 2.79 12.27
CA GLU A 239 -11.66 2.43 11.11
C GLU A 239 -12.82 3.44 11.02
N ILE A 240 -12.45 4.69 10.70
CA ILE A 240 -13.29 5.88 10.89
C ILE A 240 -14.53 5.92 9.98
N GLU A 241 -14.54 5.14 8.92
CA GLU A 241 -15.60 5.09 7.92
C GLU A 241 -16.71 4.07 8.25
N VAL A 242 -16.63 3.39 9.40
CA VAL A 242 -17.58 2.33 9.75
C VAL A 242 -18.03 2.39 11.21
N MET A 243 -19.15 1.70 11.51
CA MET A 243 -19.56 1.35 12.87
C MET A 243 -19.92 -0.13 12.91
N GLY A 244 -19.47 -0.82 13.95
CA GLY A 244 -19.82 -2.22 14.19
C GLY A 244 -21.30 -2.40 14.52
N VAL A 245 -21.87 -3.53 14.12
CA VAL A 245 -23.29 -3.83 14.41
C VAL A 245 -23.59 -3.97 15.91
N ALA A 246 -22.57 -4.28 16.72
CA ALA A 246 -22.65 -4.35 18.16
C ALA A 246 -22.28 -3.02 18.88
N CYS A 247 -21.92 -1.98 18.13
CA CYS A 247 -21.69 -0.65 18.66
C CYS A 247 -23.03 -0.04 19.11
N GLU A 248 -23.15 0.33 20.39
CA GLU A 248 -24.40 0.89 20.93
C GLU A 248 -24.79 2.21 20.26
N LEU A 249 -23.79 3.02 19.89
CA LEU A 249 -24.03 4.29 19.21
C LEU A 249 -24.69 4.07 17.85
N ALA A 250 -24.31 3.06 17.10
CA ALA A 250 -24.90 2.77 15.78
C ALA A 250 -26.41 2.57 15.85
N ASN A 251 -26.93 2.00 16.94
CA ASN A 251 -28.37 1.78 17.14
C ASN A 251 -29.14 3.04 17.52
N LYS A 252 -28.46 4.12 17.89
CA LYS A 252 -29.04 5.41 18.30
C LYS A 252 -29.05 6.45 17.18
N LEU A 253 -28.29 6.21 16.11
CA LEU A 253 -28.12 7.12 14.98
C LEU A 253 -29.20 6.88 13.91
N PRO A 254 -29.60 7.92 13.15
CA PRO A 254 -30.57 7.77 12.08
C PRO A 254 -29.98 7.04 10.86
N ASP A 255 -30.85 6.48 9.99
CA ASP A 255 -30.41 5.67 8.86
C ASP A 255 -29.62 6.44 7.79
N ASP A 256 -29.83 7.75 7.67
CA ASP A 256 -29.11 8.61 6.74
C ASP A 256 -27.65 8.92 7.11
N TRP A 257 -27.21 8.42 8.27
CA TRP A 257 -25.78 8.39 8.63
C TRP A 257 -25.05 7.26 7.90
N PHE A 258 -25.79 6.28 7.41
CA PHE A 258 -25.23 5.06 6.87
C PHE A 258 -25.51 4.91 5.37
N VAL A 259 -24.63 4.23 4.69
CA VAL A 259 -24.90 3.76 3.34
C VAL A 259 -26.12 2.84 3.39
N CYS A 260 -27.15 3.19 2.62
CA CYS A 260 -28.40 2.46 2.56
C CYS A 260 -28.68 1.95 1.16
N ARG A 261 -29.30 0.76 1.08
CA ARG A 261 -29.79 0.19 -0.14
C ARG A 261 -31.09 -0.58 0.09
N HIS A 262 -32.05 -0.35 -0.81
CA HIS A 262 -33.39 -0.96 -0.70
C HIS A 262 -34.07 -0.68 0.65
N GLY A 263 -33.89 0.54 1.20
CA GLY A 263 -34.46 0.97 2.47
C GLY A 263 -33.84 0.31 3.71
N LYS A 264 -32.62 -0.22 3.61
CA LYS A 264 -31.88 -0.84 4.73
C LYS A 264 -30.44 -0.36 4.73
N ARG A 265 -29.87 -0.25 5.93
CA ARG A 265 -28.42 -0.02 6.11
C ARG A 265 -27.64 -1.15 5.47
N HIS A 266 -26.62 -0.81 4.72
CA HIS A 266 -25.69 -1.79 4.20
C HIS A 266 -24.86 -2.38 5.35
N ILE A 267 -24.76 -3.71 5.37
CA ILE A 267 -23.93 -4.45 6.31
C ILE A 267 -22.96 -5.30 5.51
N ASP A 268 -21.69 -5.11 5.75
CA ASP A 268 -20.64 -6.00 5.30
C ASP A 268 -19.78 -6.40 6.50
N ASN A 269 -19.53 -7.69 6.64
CA ASN A 269 -18.66 -8.27 7.65
C ASN A 269 -18.92 -7.73 9.09
N LYS A 270 -20.19 -7.63 9.48
CA LYS A 270 -20.69 -7.08 10.76
C LYS A 270 -20.44 -5.58 10.99
N ARG A 271 -20.29 -4.80 9.93
CA ARG A 271 -20.13 -3.36 10.00
C ARG A 271 -21.17 -2.64 9.16
N TYR A 272 -21.63 -1.52 9.65
CA TYR A 272 -22.35 -0.50 8.90
C TYR A 272 -21.34 0.47 8.30
N MET A 273 -21.56 0.86 7.05
CA MET A 273 -20.75 1.88 6.38
C MET A 273 -21.30 3.26 6.72
N LEU A 274 -20.48 4.18 7.19
CA LEU A 274 -20.82 5.58 7.37
C LEU A 274 -20.84 6.29 6.01
N ASP A 275 -21.84 7.14 5.80
CA ASP A 275 -21.97 7.91 4.55
C ASP A 275 -21.35 9.29 4.72
N PHE A 276 -20.13 9.48 4.23
CA PHE A 276 -19.42 10.77 4.32
C PHE A 276 -20.04 11.90 3.51
N ARG A 277 -21.06 11.64 2.68
CA ARG A 277 -21.88 12.68 2.07
C ARG A 277 -22.71 13.44 3.11
N ASN A 278 -23.04 12.77 4.25
CA ASN A 278 -23.74 13.39 5.37
C ASN A 278 -22.77 14.27 6.20
N PRO A 279 -23.04 15.58 6.35
CA PRO A 279 -22.17 16.48 7.10
C PRO A 279 -22.07 16.14 8.61
N GLU A 280 -23.10 15.55 9.22
CA GLU A 280 -23.08 15.15 10.61
C GLU A 280 -22.12 13.98 10.85
N VAL A 281 -22.00 13.06 9.87
CA VAL A 281 -21.00 11.99 9.89
C VAL A 281 -19.59 12.58 9.87
N ARG A 282 -19.32 13.51 8.93
CA ARG A 282 -17.99 14.17 8.85
C ARG A 282 -17.66 14.92 10.13
N LYS A 283 -18.65 15.60 10.72
CA LYS A 283 -18.50 16.29 11.99
C LYS A 283 -18.16 15.33 13.13
N TYR A 284 -18.89 14.22 13.25
CA TYR A 284 -18.63 13.20 14.25
C TYR A 284 -17.21 12.63 14.13
N CYS A 285 -16.82 12.22 12.93
CA CYS A 285 -15.49 11.69 12.66
C CYS A 285 -14.39 12.73 12.96
N ARG A 286 -14.66 14.02 12.68
CA ARG A 286 -13.77 15.12 13.02
C ARG A 286 -13.62 15.28 14.54
N ASP A 287 -14.72 15.28 15.28
CA ASP A 287 -14.73 15.41 16.75
C ASP A 287 -13.93 14.23 17.40
N VAL A 288 -13.99 13.02 16.80
CA VAL A 288 -13.17 11.87 17.25
C VAL A 288 -11.69 12.14 17.04
N VAL A 289 -11.26 12.53 15.85
CA VAL A 289 -9.86 12.80 15.54
C VAL A 289 -9.30 13.92 16.40
N ASP A 290 -10.01 15.05 16.52
CA ASP A 290 -9.59 16.19 17.33
C ASP A 290 -9.46 15.82 18.81
N ARG A 291 -10.38 15.01 19.34
CA ARG A 291 -10.32 14.52 20.72
C ARG A 291 -9.09 13.65 20.94
N LEU A 292 -8.80 12.69 20.06
CA LEU A 292 -7.66 11.79 20.21
C LEU A 292 -6.33 12.56 20.12
N ILE A 293 -6.25 13.57 19.27
CA ILE A 293 -5.08 14.47 19.18
C ILE A 293 -4.94 15.27 20.50
N ASN A 294 -6.03 15.92 20.96
CA ASN A 294 -5.96 16.85 22.07
C ASN A 294 -5.82 16.15 23.43
N ASP A 295 -6.51 15.02 23.65
CA ASP A 295 -6.54 14.34 24.95
C ASP A 295 -5.34 13.42 25.15
N TYR A 296 -4.86 12.76 24.07
CA TYR A 296 -3.79 11.75 24.15
C TYR A 296 -2.48 12.17 23.48
N GLY A 297 -2.47 13.27 22.73
CA GLY A 297 -1.28 13.72 22.00
C GLY A 297 -0.96 12.84 20.79
N VAL A 298 -1.97 12.29 20.12
CA VAL A 298 -1.78 11.43 18.96
C VAL A 298 -1.24 12.25 17.78
N GLU A 299 -0.18 11.74 17.14
CA GLU A 299 0.51 12.38 16.01
C GLU A 299 0.46 11.55 14.74
N TYR A 300 -0.10 10.32 14.82
CA TYR A 300 -0.17 9.35 13.76
C TYR A 300 -1.49 8.58 13.84
N PHE A 301 -2.18 8.41 12.72
CA PHE A 301 -3.31 7.48 12.62
C PHE A 301 -3.07 6.45 11.53
N LYS A 302 -3.25 5.17 11.87
CA LYS A 302 -3.48 4.12 10.87
C LYS A 302 -4.99 4.04 10.64
N VAL A 303 -5.43 4.54 9.50
CA VAL A 303 -6.85 4.50 9.13
C VAL A 303 -7.09 3.32 8.21
N ASP A 304 -7.75 2.32 8.77
CA ASP A 304 -8.08 1.07 8.11
C ASP A 304 -9.50 1.07 7.54
N TYR A 305 -9.75 0.11 6.66
CA TYR A 305 -11.03 -0.05 5.99
C TYR A 305 -11.23 -1.51 5.56
N ASN A 306 -11.89 -2.30 6.42
CA ASN A 306 -11.93 -3.77 6.32
C ASN A 306 -13.22 -4.33 5.71
N VAL A 307 -13.95 -3.54 4.97
CA VAL A 307 -15.24 -3.87 4.36
C VAL A 307 -15.39 -3.19 3.01
N THR A 308 -16.35 -3.63 2.20
CA THR A 308 -16.65 -2.96 0.94
C THR A 308 -18.11 -2.53 0.85
N MET A 309 -18.33 -1.32 0.35
CA MET A 309 -19.67 -0.78 0.09
C MET A 309 -20.40 -1.52 -1.03
N GLY A 310 -19.73 -2.37 -1.79
CA GLY A 310 -20.32 -3.07 -2.92
C GLY A 310 -20.83 -2.11 -4.00
N TYR A 311 -22.14 -2.12 -4.25
CA TYR A 311 -22.74 -1.31 -5.30
C TYR A 311 -22.99 0.16 -4.92
N GLY A 312 -22.79 0.56 -3.66
CA GLY A 312 -23.04 1.91 -3.17
C GLY A 312 -24.41 2.11 -2.55
N SER A 313 -24.87 3.37 -2.45
CA SER A 313 -26.10 3.79 -1.80
C SER A 313 -27.14 4.24 -2.82
N ASP A 314 -28.40 3.84 -2.63
CA ASP A 314 -29.54 4.39 -3.38
C ASP A 314 -30.19 5.58 -2.67
N LEU A 315 -29.67 5.99 -1.54
CA LEU A 315 -30.18 7.13 -0.79
C LEU A 315 -29.52 8.43 -1.30
N ASN A 316 -30.35 9.39 -1.72
CA ASN A 316 -29.91 10.73 -2.12
C ASN A 316 -28.78 10.74 -3.18
N SER A 317 -28.88 9.91 -4.22
CA SER A 317 -27.94 9.87 -5.33
C SER A 317 -28.63 9.58 -6.66
N ASP A 318 -28.02 9.98 -7.75
CA ASP A 318 -28.52 9.69 -9.10
C ASP A 318 -28.42 8.19 -9.40
N SER A 319 -27.28 7.57 -9.05
CA SER A 319 -27.05 6.14 -9.13
C SER A 319 -26.27 5.65 -7.92
N CYS A 320 -26.33 4.34 -7.60
CA CYS A 320 -25.58 3.78 -6.48
C CYS A 320 -24.06 3.98 -6.63
N ALA A 321 -23.55 3.87 -7.84
CA ALA A 321 -22.14 4.09 -8.13
C ALA A 321 -21.74 5.57 -8.03
N ASP A 322 -22.66 6.50 -8.32
CA ASP A 322 -22.41 7.93 -8.10
C ASP A 322 -22.32 8.28 -6.60
N ALA A 323 -23.09 7.57 -5.78
CA ALA A 323 -22.98 7.71 -4.33
C ALA A 323 -21.57 7.32 -3.80
N ILE A 324 -20.94 6.31 -4.37
CA ILE A 324 -19.55 5.95 -4.02
C ILE A 324 -18.59 7.08 -4.42
N ARG A 325 -18.73 7.61 -5.63
CA ARG A 325 -17.91 8.72 -6.10
C ARG A 325 -18.04 9.94 -5.18
N GLU A 326 -19.27 10.35 -4.88
CA GLU A 326 -19.55 11.48 -4.00
C GLU A 326 -19.05 11.25 -2.57
N HIS A 327 -19.18 10.02 -2.05
CA HIS A 327 -18.63 9.63 -0.75
C HIS A 327 -17.12 9.89 -0.69
N TYR A 328 -16.35 9.44 -1.70
CA TYR A 328 -14.91 9.66 -1.74
C TYR A 328 -14.52 11.11 -1.96
N GLU A 329 -15.27 11.88 -2.75
CA GLU A 329 -15.04 13.32 -2.86
C GLU A 329 -15.19 14.01 -1.50
N CYS A 330 -16.23 13.65 -0.74
CA CYS A 330 -16.45 14.18 0.61
C CYS A 330 -15.38 13.69 1.61
N LEU A 331 -14.94 12.43 1.53
CA LEU A 331 -13.90 11.87 2.38
C LEU A 331 -12.54 12.55 2.11
N HIS A 332 -12.17 12.74 0.83
CA HIS A 332 -10.94 13.44 0.45
C HIS A 332 -10.94 14.87 0.98
N GLN A 333 -12.04 15.58 0.78
CA GLN A 333 -12.20 16.94 1.31
C GLN A 333 -12.09 16.98 2.84
N TRP A 334 -12.68 16.00 3.54
CA TRP A 334 -12.59 15.88 4.99
C TRP A 334 -11.13 15.67 5.46
N TYR A 335 -10.32 14.85 4.76
CA TYR A 335 -8.90 14.72 5.06
C TYR A 335 -8.13 16.02 4.80
N GLU A 336 -8.41 16.72 3.70
CA GLU A 336 -7.78 18.02 3.41
C GLU A 336 -8.07 19.05 4.52
N GLU A 337 -9.29 19.05 5.07
CA GLU A 337 -9.67 19.89 6.20
C GLU A 337 -8.89 19.52 7.48
N ILE A 338 -8.72 18.22 7.75
CA ILE A 338 -7.92 17.73 8.89
C ILE A 338 -6.47 18.19 8.75
N PHE A 339 -5.86 18.00 7.60
CA PHE A 339 -4.45 18.40 7.39
C PHE A 339 -4.23 19.89 7.35
N ARG A 340 -5.24 20.69 7.00
CA ARG A 340 -5.16 22.16 7.12
C ARG A 340 -5.05 22.58 8.59
N ASP A 341 -5.80 21.92 9.48
CA ASP A 341 -5.87 22.26 10.90
C ASP A 341 -4.77 21.53 11.72
N HIS A 342 -4.33 20.36 11.27
CA HIS A 342 -3.27 19.53 11.86
C HIS A 342 -2.19 19.21 10.80
N PRO A 343 -1.37 20.18 10.33
CA PRO A 343 -0.45 19.97 9.20
C PRO A 343 0.64 18.93 9.46
N GLU A 344 1.01 18.70 10.72
CA GLU A 344 2.04 17.72 11.12
C GLU A 344 1.47 16.30 11.33
N LEU A 345 0.16 16.13 11.25
CA LEU A 345 -0.47 14.83 11.44
C LEU A 345 -0.09 13.89 10.31
N VAL A 346 0.31 12.69 10.67
CA VAL A 346 0.59 11.60 9.74
C VAL A 346 -0.59 10.65 9.69
N VAL A 347 -1.04 10.31 8.49
CA VAL A 347 -2.11 9.32 8.29
C VAL A 347 -1.64 8.25 7.34
N GLU A 348 -1.64 7.02 7.84
CA GLU A 348 -1.44 5.80 7.08
C GLU A 348 -2.77 5.33 6.50
N ASN A 349 -2.80 5.10 5.19
CA ASN A 349 -3.90 4.43 4.52
C ASN A 349 -3.77 2.91 4.67
N CYS A 350 -4.84 2.25 5.01
CA CYS A 350 -4.96 0.81 5.05
C CYS A 350 -6.35 0.42 4.52
N GLY A 351 -6.47 -0.74 3.96
CA GLY A 351 -7.74 -1.35 3.58
C GLY A 351 -7.53 -2.85 3.57
N SER A 352 -7.57 -3.50 4.75
CA SER A 352 -7.07 -4.87 4.92
C SER A 352 -5.72 -5.03 4.19
N GLY A 353 -4.73 -4.24 4.57
CA GLY A 353 -3.50 -4.07 3.81
C GLY A 353 -3.72 -3.27 2.52
N GLY A 354 -3.41 -3.85 1.37
CA GLY A 354 -3.38 -3.19 0.07
C GLY A 354 -4.68 -3.22 -0.74
N GLN A 355 -5.87 -3.38 -0.12
CA GLN A 355 -7.13 -3.45 -0.87
C GLN A 355 -7.71 -2.07 -1.26
N ARG A 356 -7.08 -0.98 -0.76
CA ARG A 356 -7.39 0.41 -1.13
C ARG A 356 -6.09 1.21 -1.36
N MET A 357 -5.17 0.65 -2.13
CA MET A 357 -3.84 1.19 -2.42
C MET A 357 -3.84 2.00 -3.72
N ASP A 358 -4.67 3.03 -3.80
CA ASP A 358 -4.84 3.88 -4.98
C ASP A 358 -4.35 5.31 -4.77
N TYR A 359 -4.08 6.03 -5.86
CA TYR A 359 -3.64 7.43 -5.80
C TYR A 359 -4.78 8.46 -5.69
N GLY A 360 -6.01 8.05 -5.57
CA GLY A 360 -7.06 8.89 -5.00
C GLY A 360 -6.79 9.16 -3.52
N MET A 361 -6.45 8.10 -2.75
CA MET A 361 -6.07 8.20 -1.34
C MET A 361 -4.61 8.64 -1.15
N LEU A 362 -3.65 8.01 -1.83
CA LEU A 362 -2.21 8.21 -1.57
C LEU A 362 -1.65 9.56 -2.00
N LYS A 363 -2.36 10.32 -2.84
CA LYS A 363 -2.00 11.72 -3.09
C LYS A 363 -2.32 12.63 -1.90
N ILE A 364 -3.18 12.20 -0.97
CA ILE A 364 -3.61 12.96 0.21
C ILE A 364 -2.93 12.42 1.47
N LEU A 365 -2.89 11.09 1.65
CA LEU A 365 -2.37 10.40 2.82
C LEU A 365 -0.87 10.13 2.70
N SER A 366 -0.18 10.04 3.84
CA SER A 366 1.29 10.02 3.87
C SER A 366 1.87 8.68 3.43
N LEU A 367 1.28 7.57 3.87
CA LEU A 367 1.82 6.23 3.62
C LEU A 367 0.73 5.18 3.52
N GLN A 368 1.12 3.98 3.07
CA GLN A 368 0.24 2.85 2.78
C GLN A 368 0.68 1.60 3.54
N SER A 369 -0.22 0.98 4.28
CA SER A 369 -0.07 -0.43 4.66
C SER A 369 -0.22 -1.30 3.40
N THR A 370 0.83 -2.01 3.00
CA THR A 370 0.85 -2.65 1.68
C THR A 370 0.24 -4.04 1.66
N SER A 371 0.17 -4.74 2.80
CA SER A 371 -0.39 -6.08 2.91
C SER A 371 -0.65 -6.47 4.36
N ASP A 372 -1.55 -7.44 4.56
CA ASP A 372 -1.74 -8.17 5.83
C ASP A 372 -1.04 -9.55 5.81
N GLN A 373 -0.08 -9.77 4.91
CA GLN A 373 0.63 -11.03 4.81
C GLN A 373 1.42 -11.34 6.09
N THR A 374 1.15 -12.50 6.70
CA THR A 374 1.79 -12.96 7.95
C THR A 374 2.96 -13.91 7.75
N ASP A 375 3.16 -14.40 6.53
CA ASP A 375 4.31 -15.22 6.16
C ASP A 375 5.39 -14.33 5.53
N TYR A 376 6.57 -14.31 6.15
CA TYR A 376 7.68 -13.43 5.75
C TYR A 376 8.26 -13.74 4.36
N LEU A 377 8.13 -14.98 3.87
CA LEU A 377 8.58 -15.38 2.53
C LEU A 377 7.64 -14.84 1.45
N TYR A 378 6.32 -14.96 1.66
CA TYR A 378 5.34 -14.38 0.77
C TYR A 378 5.35 -12.85 0.86
N ASN A 379 5.61 -12.29 2.04
CA ASN A 379 5.79 -10.85 2.23
C ASN A 379 6.97 -10.29 1.41
N ALA A 380 8.05 -11.06 1.24
CA ALA A 380 9.17 -10.69 0.37
C ALA A 380 8.77 -10.56 -1.11
N ASN A 381 7.85 -11.40 -1.60
CA ASN A 381 7.34 -11.26 -2.96
C ASN A 381 6.55 -9.95 -3.14
N ILE A 382 5.75 -9.58 -2.14
CA ILE A 382 5.05 -8.30 -2.13
C ILE A 382 6.07 -7.15 -2.07
N ALA A 383 7.06 -7.22 -1.18
CA ALA A 383 8.14 -6.23 -1.07
C ALA A 383 8.90 -6.02 -2.39
N ALA A 384 9.16 -7.12 -3.11
CA ALA A 384 9.85 -7.06 -4.40
C ALA A 384 9.02 -6.38 -5.52
N ASN A 385 7.70 -6.34 -5.40
CA ASN A 385 6.81 -5.88 -6.46
C ASN A 385 6.10 -4.55 -6.14
N VAL A 386 5.81 -4.27 -4.87
CA VAL A 386 4.85 -3.23 -4.47
C VAL A 386 5.27 -1.80 -4.82
N ALA A 387 6.58 -1.56 -5.01
CA ALA A 387 7.07 -0.27 -5.49
C ALA A 387 6.64 0.05 -6.94
N SER A 388 6.02 -0.89 -7.64
CA SER A 388 5.26 -0.63 -8.87
C SER A 388 3.96 0.12 -8.61
N ALA A 389 3.30 -0.18 -7.50
CA ALA A 389 1.98 0.36 -7.11
C ALA A 389 2.07 1.63 -6.27
N VAL A 390 3.06 1.74 -5.40
CA VAL A 390 3.29 2.90 -4.52
C VAL A 390 4.73 3.41 -4.67
N THR A 391 4.99 4.64 -4.23
CA THR A 391 6.40 5.09 -4.17
C THR A 391 7.14 4.38 -3.03
N PRO A 392 8.45 4.14 -3.13
CA PRO A 392 9.20 3.45 -2.08
C PRO A 392 8.99 4.05 -0.69
N GLU A 393 8.97 5.37 -0.59
CA GLU A 393 8.80 6.11 0.64
C GLU A 393 7.37 6.09 1.21
N GLN A 394 6.36 5.70 0.42
CA GLN A 394 4.98 5.52 0.89
C GLN A 394 4.63 4.06 1.22
N GLY A 395 5.42 3.11 0.76
CA GLY A 395 5.13 1.68 0.93
C GLY A 395 5.50 1.14 2.31
N GLY A 396 4.57 1.09 3.26
CA GLY A 396 4.75 0.43 4.56
C GLY A 396 4.89 -1.08 4.40
N MET A 397 6.02 -1.64 4.83
CA MET A 397 6.32 -3.05 4.67
C MET A 397 6.67 -3.68 6.01
N TRP A 398 5.96 -4.75 6.34
CA TRP A 398 6.13 -5.45 7.60
C TRP A 398 7.50 -6.07 7.78
N VAL A 399 8.07 -5.85 8.97
CA VAL A 399 9.28 -6.46 9.51
C VAL A 399 8.90 -7.04 10.87
N TYR A 400 8.53 -8.31 10.91
CA TYR A 400 7.90 -8.94 12.07
C TYR A 400 8.59 -10.26 12.46
N PRO A 401 9.84 -10.25 12.91
CA PRO A 401 10.50 -11.47 13.34
C PRO A 401 9.76 -12.09 14.53
N TYR A 402 9.44 -13.38 14.40
CA TYR A 402 8.74 -14.15 15.43
C TYR A 402 9.54 -15.40 15.87
N GLU A 403 10.64 -15.67 15.19
CA GLU A 403 11.60 -16.72 15.54
C GLU A 403 12.96 -16.09 15.85
N ASP A 404 13.63 -16.61 16.89
CA ASP A 404 14.96 -16.17 17.29
C ASP A 404 16.03 -16.92 16.48
N GLU A 405 15.96 -16.79 15.15
CA GLU A 405 16.90 -17.33 14.17
C GLU A 405 17.46 -16.19 13.34
N GLU A 406 18.79 -16.13 13.22
CA GLU A 406 19.48 -14.99 12.62
C GLU A 406 19.08 -14.74 11.16
N GLU A 407 19.03 -15.77 10.30
CA GLU A 407 18.62 -15.61 8.90
C GLU A 407 17.14 -15.24 8.77
N HIS A 408 16.27 -15.71 9.66
CA HIS A 408 14.87 -15.29 9.72
C HIS A 408 14.76 -13.78 10.01
N VAL A 409 15.56 -13.28 10.96
CA VAL A 409 15.57 -11.84 11.30
C VAL A 409 16.14 -11.02 10.14
N ILE A 410 17.27 -11.44 9.57
CA ILE A 410 17.88 -10.76 8.40
C ILE A 410 16.87 -10.68 7.25
N TYR A 411 16.23 -11.79 6.92
CA TYR A 411 15.24 -11.84 5.84
C TYR A 411 14.09 -10.85 6.05
N ASN A 412 13.51 -10.84 7.27
CA ASN A 412 12.46 -9.89 7.64
C ASN A 412 12.92 -8.44 7.51
N VAL A 413 14.12 -8.12 7.97
CA VAL A 413 14.65 -6.74 7.88
C VAL A 413 14.82 -6.33 6.42
N VAL A 414 15.36 -7.21 5.55
CA VAL A 414 15.53 -6.91 4.12
C VAL A 414 14.19 -6.65 3.42
N ASN A 415 13.08 -7.25 3.87
CA ASN A 415 11.75 -6.96 3.32
C ASN A 415 11.40 -5.46 3.40
N GLY A 416 11.79 -4.78 4.48
CA GLY A 416 11.47 -3.36 4.68
C GLY A 416 12.51 -2.35 4.19
N MET A 417 13.76 -2.77 3.91
CA MET A 417 14.91 -1.85 3.78
C MET A 417 14.83 -0.84 2.64
N LEU A 418 14.19 -1.16 1.54
CA LEU A 418 14.04 -0.25 0.38
C LEU A 418 12.60 0.29 0.23
N LEU A 419 11.82 0.20 1.32
CA LEU A 419 10.47 0.71 1.49
C LEU A 419 10.38 1.45 2.84
N ARG A 420 9.20 1.50 3.48
CA ARG A 420 9.05 2.00 4.85
C ARG A 420 8.97 0.81 5.81
N PRO A 421 9.99 0.59 6.65
CA PRO A 421 9.97 -0.55 7.57
C PRO A 421 8.93 -0.34 8.68
N TYR A 422 7.96 -1.25 8.74
CA TYR A 422 6.98 -1.39 9.82
C TYR A 422 7.42 -2.51 10.72
N ILE A 423 8.05 -2.15 11.84
CA ILE A 423 8.52 -3.11 12.83
C ILE A 423 7.34 -3.64 13.61
N SER A 424 7.28 -4.94 13.77
CA SER A 424 6.27 -5.64 14.56
C SER A 424 6.82 -6.98 15.05
N GLY A 425 5.96 -7.97 15.31
CA GLY A 425 6.39 -9.29 15.76
C GLY A 425 6.70 -9.38 17.25
N MET A 426 7.24 -10.51 17.63
CA MET A 426 7.50 -10.81 19.06
C MET A 426 8.91 -10.37 19.48
N VAL A 427 9.25 -9.10 19.24
CA VAL A 427 10.61 -8.56 19.46
C VAL A 427 11.10 -8.75 20.90
N TRP A 428 10.22 -8.85 21.89
CA TRP A 428 10.58 -9.12 23.29
C TRP A 428 11.05 -10.57 23.55
N LYS A 429 10.87 -11.47 22.58
CA LYS A 429 11.33 -12.88 22.64
C LYS A 429 12.67 -13.10 21.95
N LEU A 430 13.19 -12.11 21.24
CA LEU A 430 14.43 -12.20 20.50
C LEU A 430 15.63 -12.17 21.46
N GLY A 431 16.61 -13.03 21.20
CA GLY A 431 17.90 -13.03 21.89
C GLY A 431 18.77 -11.84 21.45
N GLU A 432 19.90 -11.70 22.13
CA GLU A 432 20.81 -10.56 21.93
C GLU A 432 21.30 -10.44 20.48
N ASN A 433 21.65 -11.54 19.82
CA ASN A 433 22.13 -11.52 18.43
C ASN A 433 21.04 -11.03 17.48
N SER A 434 19.84 -11.57 17.58
CA SER A 434 18.70 -11.16 16.76
C SER A 434 18.31 -9.68 16.99
N MET A 435 18.33 -9.22 18.23
CA MET A 435 18.10 -7.81 18.56
C MET A 435 19.20 -6.92 17.96
N ASN A 436 20.44 -7.35 17.96
CA ASN A 436 21.53 -6.60 17.34
C ASN A 436 21.38 -6.52 15.81
N ARG A 437 20.90 -7.59 15.14
CA ARG A 437 20.56 -7.56 13.70
C ARG A 437 19.44 -6.59 13.40
N MET A 438 18.40 -6.56 14.23
CA MET A 438 17.32 -5.56 14.09
C MET A 438 17.84 -4.13 14.21
N LYS A 439 18.63 -3.84 15.25
CA LYS A 439 19.23 -2.51 15.46
C LYS A 439 20.17 -2.10 14.34
N GLU A 440 20.99 -3.02 13.84
CA GLU A 440 21.87 -2.82 12.68
C GLU A 440 21.04 -2.40 11.45
N GLY A 441 19.99 -3.16 11.13
CA GLY A 441 19.12 -2.87 9.98
C GLY A 441 18.41 -1.53 10.11
N ILE A 442 17.82 -1.22 11.26
CA ILE A 442 17.14 0.06 11.52
C ILE A 442 18.15 1.23 11.43
N SER A 443 19.35 1.07 12.00
CA SER A 443 20.40 2.09 11.90
C SER A 443 20.80 2.34 10.45
N LEU A 444 21.05 1.27 9.68
CA LEU A 444 21.38 1.38 8.26
C LEU A 444 20.24 2.03 7.45
N TYR A 445 19.00 1.63 7.72
CA TYR A 445 17.85 2.28 7.06
C TYR A 445 17.86 3.79 7.27
N LYS A 446 18.10 4.26 8.49
CA LYS A 446 18.20 5.69 8.80
C LYS A 446 19.34 6.39 8.07
N GLU A 447 20.41 5.67 7.75
CA GLU A 447 21.54 6.20 6.97
C GLU A 447 21.19 6.35 5.48
N ILE A 448 20.37 5.43 4.91
CA ILE A 448 20.10 5.38 3.47
C ILE A 448 18.71 5.93 3.08
N ARG A 449 17.81 6.17 4.03
CA ARG A 449 16.40 6.49 3.78
C ARG A 449 16.17 7.71 2.89
N GLU A 450 17.04 8.73 2.95
CA GLU A 450 16.94 9.88 2.07
C GLU A 450 17.21 9.50 0.60
N GLU A 451 18.20 8.63 0.36
CA GLU A 451 18.48 8.11 -0.98
C GLU A 451 17.35 7.19 -1.47
N VAL A 452 16.72 6.42 -0.59
CA VAL A 452 15.52 5.62 -0.92
C VAL A 452 14.35 6.52 -1.29
N ARG A 453 14.11 7.59 -0.52
CA ARG A 453 13.07 8.59 -0.78
C ARG A 453 13.22 9.23 -2.17
N ASP A 454 14.43 9.65 -2.52
CA ASP A 454 14.68 10.43 -3.73
C ASP A 454 14.95 9.52 -4.96
N GLY A 455 15.28 8.26 -4.73
CA GLY A 455 15.56 7.27 -5.76
C GLY A 455 14.30 6.78 -6.49
N VAL A 456 14.49 6.00 -7.53
CA VAL A 456 13.41 5.39 -8.31
C VAL A 456 13.51 3.88 -8.29
N PRO A 457 12.38 3.16 -8.25
CA PRO A 457 12.37 1.70 -8.23
C PRO A 457 12.89 1.10 -9.55
N PHE A 458 13.52 -0.05 -9.46
CA PHE A 458 13.82 -0.90 -10.60
C PHE A 458 13.71 -2.38 -10.25
N PHE A 459 13.37 -3.18 -11.23
CA PHE A 459 13.06 -4.59 -11.13
C PHE A 459 13.99 -5.38 -12.07
N PRO A 460 15.17 -5.79 -11.62
CA PRO A 460 16.19 -6.39 -12.50
C PRO A 460 15.77 -7.75 -13.08
N LEU A 461 14.90 -8.48 -12.38
CA LEU A 461 14.32 -9.76 -12.81
C LEU A 461 12.89 -9.62 -13.37
N GLY A 462 12.39 -8.38 -13.55
CA GLY A 462 10.97 -8.12 -13.71
C GLY A 462 10.20 -8.36 -12.40
N PHE A 463 8.88 -8.55 -12.51
CA PHE A 463 8.05 -8.83 -11.33
C PHE A 463 8.13 -10.30 -10.92
N GLY A 464 8.34 -10.53 -9.63
CA GLY A 464 8.33 -11.86 -9.06
C GLY A 464 6.91 -12.42 -8.88
N THR A 465 6.80 -13.73 -8.81
CA THR A 465 5.58 -14.45 -8.42
C THR A 465 5.74 -15.13 -7.07
N LEU A 466 4.67 -15.58 -6.46
CA LEU A 466 4.70 -16.35 -5.19
C LEU A 466 5.49 -17.67 -5.28
N LYS A 467 5.86 -18.09 -6.51
CA LYS A 467 6.64 -19.30 -6.77
C LYS A 467 8.08 -19.01 -7.19
N SER A 468 8.47 -17.75 -7.23
CA SER A 468 9.83 -17.37 -7.62
C SER A 468 10.84 -17.87 -6.59
N GLU A 469 11.86 -18.58 -7.05
CA GLU A 469 12.97 -19.07 -6.21
C GLU A 469 13.99 -17.96 -5.90
N VAL A 470 14.00 -16.91 -6.71
CA VAL A 470 14.81 -15.70 -6.55
C VAL A 470 13.92 -14.48 -6.74
N LEU A 471 14.07 -13.51 -5.85
CA LEU A 471 13.43 -12.20 -5.95
C LEU A 471 14.51 -11.11 -5.88
N ALA A 472 14.29 -10.02 -6.62
CA ALA A 472 15.17 -8.86 -6.58
C ALA A 472 14.39 -7.57 -6.81
N TYR A 473 14.67 -6.58 -5.97
CA TYR A 473 14.10 -5.24 -6.07
C TYR A 473 15.16 -4.21 -5.69
N GLY A 474 15.22 -3.12 -6.42
CA GLY A 474 16.21 -2.09 -6.13
C GLY A 474 15.68 -0.66 -6.25
N VAL A 475 16.45 0.26 -5.71
CA VAL A 475 16.24 1.70 -5.80
C VAL A 475 17.49 2.36 -6.37
N LYS A 476 17.34 3.09 -7.48
CA LYS A 476 18.40 3.89 -8.08
C LYS A 476 18.30 5.32 -7.55
N ALA A 477 19.22 5.71 -6.70
CA ALA A 477 19.41 7.09 -6.25
C ALA A 477 20.45 7.81 -7.10
N GLU A 478 20.69 9.07 -6.82
CA GLU A 478 21.64 9.90 -7.58
C GLU A 478 23.08 9.38 -7.51
N LYS A 479 23.51 8.97 -6.31
CA LYS A 479 24.89 8.56 -6.03
C LYS A 479 25.06 7.04 -5.99
N ASN A 480 24.08 6.34 -5.46
CA ASN A 480 24.16 4.92 -5.18
C ASN A 480 22.94 4.19 -5.74
N THR A 481 23.11 2.92 -6.03
CA THR A 481 22.02 2.00 -6.30
C THR A 481 21.97 0.97 -5.18
N TYR A 482 20.79 0.75 -4.63
CA TYR A 482 20.54 -0.26 -3.61
C TYR A 482 19.75 -1.40 -4.20
N LEU A 483 20.08 -2.65 -3.80
CA LEU A 483 19.47 -3.85 -4.36
C LEU A 483 19.23 -4.87 -3.25
N SER A 484 17.98 -5.16 -2.95
CA SER A 484 17.58 -6.30 -2.12
C SER A 484 17.49 -7.55 -2.99
N VAL A 485 18.07 -8.64 -2.51
CA VAL A 485 18.05 -9.96 -3.15
C VAL A 485 17.59 -10.98 -2.13
N TRP A 486 16.57 -11.77 -2.50
CA TRP A 486 16.03 -12.87 -1.70
C TRP A 486 16.11 -14.19 -2.45
N THR A 487 16.38 -15.26 -1.74
CA THR A 487 16.42 -16.62 -2.28
C THR A 487 15.47 -17.55 -1.51
N PRO A 488 14.15 -17.39 -1.67
CA PRO A 488 13.17 -18.19 -0.94
C PRO A 488 13.24 -19.70 -1.23
N GLY A 489 13.69 -20.12 -2.41
CA GLY A 489 13.69 -21.52 -2.84
C GLY A 489 15.02 -22.03 -3.39
N THR A 490 16.12 -21.28 -3.23
CA THR A 490 17.46 -21.65 -3.73
C THR A 490 18.53 -21.03 -2.88
N THR A 491 19.80 -21.41 -3.10
CA THR A 491 20.97 -20.74 -2.51
C THR A 491 21.73 -19.87 -3.50
N GLU A 492 21.36 -19.90 -4.78
CA GLU A 492 22.10 -19.19 -5.83
C GLU A 492 21.18 -18.21 -6.56
N ALA A 493 21.68 -17.02 -6.85
CA ALA A 493 20.99 -15.99 -7.61
C ALA A 493 21.93 -15.37 -8.66
N VAL A 494 21.38 -15.05 -9.83
CA VAL A 494 22.07 -14.31 -10.88
C VAL A 494 21.19 -13.11 -11.26
N ILE A 495 21.66 -11.91 -10.97
CA ILE A 495 20.91 -10.67 -11.14
C ILE A 495 21.56 -9.82 -12.22
N PRO A 496 20.85 -9.52 -13.34
CA PRO A 496 21.36 -8.62 -14.38
C PRO A 496 21.62 -7.21 -13.81
N LEU A 497 22.76 -6.64 -14.16
CA LEU A 497 23.13 -5.28 -13.77
C LEU A 497 23.09 -4.36 -14.99
N GLU A 498 22.27 -3.33 -14.94
CA GLU A 498 22.29 -2.28 -15.98
C GLU A 498 23.60 -1.48 -15.86
N ASP A 499 24.15 -1.07 -17.02
CA ASP A 499 25.40 -0.29 -17.09
C ASP A 499 26.56 -0.91 -16.30
N ALA A 500 26.70 -2.22 -16.34
CA ALA A 500 27.69 -2.96 -15.52
C ALA A 500 29.13 -2.46 -15.74
N GLU A 501 29.47 -1.92 -16.91
CA GLU A 501 30.77 -1.34 -17.23
C GLU A 501 31.08 -0.02 -16.48
N LYS A 502 30.03 0.65 -15.98
CA LYS A 502 30.14 1.87 -15.19
C LYS A 502 30.21 1.59 -13.69
N ILE A 503 30.00 0.35 -13.27
CA ILE A 503 30.07 -0.01 -11.85
C ILE A 503 31.52 0.07 -11.35
N SER A 504 31.74 0.72 -10.23
CA SER A 504 33.04 0.80 -9.56
C SER A 504 33.16 -0.25 -8.46
N LYS A 505 32.07 -0.49 -7.71
CA LYS A 505 32.06 -1.43 -6.59
C LYS A 505 30.65 -1.97 -6.33
N VAL A 506 30.57 -3.24 -5.95
CA VAL A 506 29.38 -3.84 -5.33
C VAL A 506 29.77 -4.34 -3.95
N SER A 507 28.94 -4.10 -2.95
CA SER A 507 29.15 -4.58 -1.58
C SER A 507 27.85 -4.95 -0.91
N VAL A 508 27.85 -5.99 -0.09
CA VAL A 508 26.78 -6.25 0.87
C VAL A 508 26.88 -5.20 1.96
N ILE A 509 25.75 -4.57 2.29
CA ILE A 509 25.67 -3.56 3.35
C ILE A 509 24.77 -3.98 4.52
N TYR A 510 23.98 -5.06 4.32
CA TYR A 510 23.22 -5.69 5.39
C TYR A 510 23.08 -7.20 5.14
N PRO A 511 23.42 -8.05 6.13
CA PRO A 511 24.15 -7.68 7.35
C PRO A 511 25.60 -7.29 7.04
N LYS A 512 26.27 -6.56 7.94
CA LYS A 512 27.65 -6.04 7.74
C LYS A 512 28.71 -7.12 7.58
N GLU A 513 28.50 -8.28 8.20
CA GLU A 513 29.39 -9.45 8.08
C GLU A 513 29.27 -10.16 6.71
N GLU A 514 28.53 -9.58 5.76
CA GLU A 514 28.26 -10.10 4.41
C GLU A 514 27.53 -11.45 4.38
N MET A 515 28.02 -12.47 5.08
CA MET A 515 27.42 -13.81 5.25
C MET A 515 26.91 -14.44 3.93
N CYS A 516 27.59 -14.16 2.80
CA CYS A 516 27.34 -14.75 1.48
C CYS A 516 28.57 -14.57 0.59
N GLU A 517 28.67 -15.38 -0.47
CA GLU A 517 29.66 -15.19 -1.53
C GLU A 517 29.03 -14.43 -2.69
N TYR A 518 29.72 -13.48 -3.28
CA TYR A 518 29.21 -12.78 -4.48
C TYR A 518 30.33 -12.31 -5.40
N LYS A 519 30.00 -12.17 -6.69
CA LYS A 519 30.92 -11.63 -7.70
C LYS A 519 30.14 -10.92 -8.81
N VAL A 520 30.76 -9.93 -9.43
CA VAL A 520 30.25 -9.31 -10.66
C VAL A 520 31.00 -9.89 -11.85
N GLU A 521 30.28 -10.56 -12.74
CA GLU A 521 30.84 -11.15 -13.95
C GLU A 521 29.84 -11.11 -15.11
N ASN A 522 30.30 -10.87 -16.32
CA ASN A 522 29.49 -10.87 -17.55
C ASN A 522 28.23 -9.99 -17.45
N GLY A 523 28.32 -8.84 -16.77
CA GLY A 523 27.18 -7.93 -16.60
C GLY A 523 26.15 -8.38 -15.55
N ASN A 524 26.45 -9.39 -14.75
CA ASN A 524 25.56 -9.90 -13.72
C ASN A 524 26.22 -9.87 -12.34
N LEU A 525 25.39 -9.74 -11.31
CA LEU A 525 25.73 -10.04 -9.92
C LEU A 525 25.34 -11.49 -9.63
N ALA A 526 26.32 -12.36 -9.52
CA ALA A 526 26.14 -13.73 -9.05
C ALA A 526 26.30 -13.77 -7.53
N VAL A 527 25.31 -14.35 -6.83
CA VAL A 527 25.28 -14.44 -5.37
C VAL A 527 25.07 -15.89 -4.96
N LYS A 528 25.80 -16.33 -3.93
CA LYS A 528 25.58 -17.60 -3.27
C LYS A 528 25.29 -17.35 -1.80
N MET A 529 24.06 -17.57 -1.40
CA MET A 529 23.57 -17.41 -0.04
C MET A 529 24.02 -18.58 0.85
N PRO A 530 24.10 -18.40 2.19
CA PRO A 530 24.50 -19.45 3.11
C PRO A 530 23.51 -20.63 3.16
N GLN A 531 22.24 -20.34 2.88
CA GLN A 531 21.14 -21.31 2.89
C GLN A 531 19.99 -20.81 2.01
N GLU A 532 19.00 -21.66 1.75
CA GLU A 532 17.68 -21.22 1.25
C GLU A 532 17.01 -20.32 2.29
N LYS A 533 16.04 -19.53 1.85
CA LYS A 533 15.32 -18.55 2.67
C LYS A 533 16.26 -17.52 3.30
N ALA A 534 17.23 -17.05 2.52
CA ALA A 534 18.16 -16.00 2.89
C ALA A 534 17.93 -14.71 2.06
N ALA A 535 18.36 -13.59 2.62
CA ALA A 535 18.25 -12.29 1.94
C ALA A 535 19.43 -11.38 2.27
N ARG A 536 19.82 -10.52 1.32
CA ARG A 536 20.91 -9.54 1.49
C ARG A 536 20.55 -8.22 0.82
N LEU A 537 21.04 -7.15 1.43
CA LEU A 537 20.99 -5.82 0.82
C LEU A 537 22.37 -5.45 0.29
N PHE A 538 22.40 -5.14 -1.00
CA PHE A 538 23.61 -4.71 -1.70
C PHE A 538 23.57 -3.21 -1.98
N LYS A 539 24.77 -2.60 -1.98
CA LYS A 539 25.04 -1.27 -2.51
C LYS A 539 25.92 -1.39 -3.75
N ILE A 540 25.52 -0.69 -4.80
CA ILE A 540 26.21 -0.60 -6.07
C ILE A 540 26.64 0.85 -6.29
N GLU A 541 27.94 1.08 -6.37
CA GLU A 541 28.56 2.39 -6.56
C GLU A 541 28.98 2.53 -8.02
N MET A 542 28.64 3.66 -8.65
CA MET A 542 29.01 3.96 -10.03
C MET A 542 30.36 4.70 -10.10
N LYS A 543 31.06 4.62 -11.26
CA LYS A 543 32.32 5.33 -11.50
C LYS A 543 32.13 6.82 -11.62
#